data_9a979347b9c80b4b50e4c9ec3126d740
#
_entry.id   9a979347b9c80b4b50e4c9ec3126d740
#
_cell.length_a   1.000
_cell.length_b   1.000
_cell.length_c   1.000
_cell.angle_alpha   90.00
_cell.angle_beta   90.00
_cell.angle_gamma   90.00
#
_symmetry.space_group_name_H-M   'P 1'
#
loop_
_entity.id
_entity.type
_entity.pdbx_description
1 polymer ?
#
loop_
_entity_poly.entity_id
_entity_poly.type
_entity_poly.pdbx_seq_one_letter_code
_entity_poly.pdbx_strand_id
1 'polypeptide(L)'
;MTTTAVEHLGSAMLAAAETAAQLPSRTGTVYLLHFDRRYRHAGHYTGWTTNLTDRLVDHHIGRGARLVAVAQAAGIGWRLARIWPGVTRSFERALKRQGGAARRCPLCGIQPRPHRRAGAR
;
A
#
# COMPACT_ATOMS: atom_id res chain seq x y z
N MET A 1 -17.09 22.47 13.23
CA MET A 1 -17.44 22.20 13.28
C MET A 1 -17.31 21.92 13.49
N THR A 2 -17.37 21.76 13.48
CA THR A 2 -17.72 21.43 13.64
C THR A 2 -17.99 21.20 13.80
N THR A 3 -18.47 20.99 13.76
CA THR A 3 -19.08 20.68 13.89
C THR A 3 -19.28 20.59 13.54
N THR A 4 -19.65 20.63 13.12
CA THR A 4 -20.14 20.34 12.77
C THR A 4 -20.13 19.74 12.66
N ALA A 5 -20.03 19.77 12.31
CA ALA A 5 -20.13 18.70 12.07
C ALA A 5 -20.19 17.97 13.01
N VAL A 6 -20.32 18.21 13.73
CA VAL A 6 -20.45 17.44 14.61
C VAL A 6 -21.46 17.83 15.21
N GLU A 7 -21.94 18.73 15.15
CA GLU A 7 -22.84 19.00 15.62
C GLU A 7 -23.93 18.56 15.36
N HIS A 8 -24.42 18.74 14.69
CA HIS A 8 -25.46 18.17 14.31
C HIS A 8 -25.35 16.89 14.70
N LEU A 9 -25.23 16.80 15.85
CA LEU A 9 -24.85 15.66 16.00
C LEU A 9 -25.78 14.95 16.81
N GLY A 10 -26.68 15.45 17.50
CA GLY A 10 -27.56 14.81 18.26
C GLY A 10 -28.12 13.62 17.57
N SER A 11 -29.31 13.74 17.06
CA SER A 11 -29.84 12.61 16.35
C SER A 11 -29.04 12.34 15.11
N ALA A 12 -28.45 13.37 14.56
CA ALA A 12 -27.56 13.15 13.44
C ALA A 12 -26.37 12.32 13.86
N MET A 13 -25.95 12.44 15.08
CA MET A 13 -24.86 11.63 15.56
C MET A 13 -25.26 10.17 15.64
N LEU A 14 -26.44 9.87 16.10
CA LEU A 14 -26.90 8.49 16.11
C LEU A 14 -27.04 7.95 14.71
N ALA A 15 -27.61 8.73 13.83
CA ALA A 15 -27.70 8.32 12.45
C ALA A 15 -26.33 8.12 11.87
N ALA A 16 -25.38 8.98 12.22
CA ALA A 16 -24.04 8.85 11.74
C ALA A 16 -23.37 7.60 12.27
N ALA A 17 -23.65 7.23 13.49
CA ALA A 17 -23.08 6.01 14.03
C ALA A 17 -23.58 4.79 13.31
N GLU A 18 -24.87 4.77 13.01
CA GLU A 18 -25.41 3.66 12.23
C GLU A 18 -24.87 3.67 10.82
N THR A 19 -24.77 4.85 10.24
CA THR A 19 -24.28 4.99 8.91
C THR A 19 -22.80 4.64 8.84
N ALA A 20 -22.05 5.00 9.87
CA ALA A 20 -20.64 4.70 9.89
C ALA A 20 -20.35 3.22 9.74
N ALA A 21 -21.23 2.38 10.27
CA ALA A 21 -21.07 0.95 10.13
C ALA A 21 -21.25 0.50 8.67
N GLN A 22 -21.87 1.34 7.86
CA GLN A 22 -22.16 1.02 6.47
C GLN A 22 -21.33 1.83 5.48
N LEU A 23 -20.55 2.78 5.97
CA LEU A 23 -19.75 3.60 5.09
C LEU A 23 -18.65 2.77 4.44
N PRO A 24 -18.30 3.11 3.22
CA PRO A 24 -17.15 2.44 2.61
C PRO A 24 -15.90 2.73 3.40
N SER A 25 -14.99 1.81 3.35
CA SER A 25 -13.70 1.99 4.00
C SER A 25 -13.00 3.20 3.41
N ARG A 26 -12.17 3.83 4.23
CA ARG A 26 -11.38 4.95 3.77
C ARG A 26 -10.53 4.54 2.58
N THR A 27 -10.44 5.42 1.60
CA THR A 27 -9.58 5.19 0.46
C THR A 27 -8.26 5.89 0.66
N GLY A 28 -7.26 5.37 0.02
CA GLY A 28 -5.92 5.93 0.02
C GLY A 28 -5.20 5.40 -1.19
N THR A 29 -3.91 5.21 -1.04
CA THR A 29 -3.07 4.75 -2.14
C THR A 29 -2.30 3.51 -1.69
N VAL A 30 -2.34 2.47 -2.49
CA VAL A 30 -1.40 1.37 -2.35
C VAL A 30 -0.17 1.73 -3.14
N TYR A 31 1.00 1.44 -2.60
CA TYR A 31 2.25 1.72 -3.26
C TYR A 31 3.15 0.50 -3.17
N LEU A 32 4.02 0.38 -4.15
CA LEU A 32 4.96 -0.73 -4.24
C LEU A 32 6.36 -0.15 -4.27
N LEU A 33 7.18 -0.55 -3.33
CA LEU A 33 8.59 -0.18 -3.29
C LEU A 33 9.41 -1.33 -3.85
N HIS A 34 10.38 -1.00 -4.69
CA HIS A 34 11.29 -1.95 -5.28
C HIS A 34 12.64 -1.78 -4.59
N PHE A 35 13.16 -2.83 -3.98
CA PHE A 35 14.48 -2.78 -3.34
C PHE A 35 15.55 -2.98 -4.39
N ASP A 36 16.65 -2.27 -4.25
CA ASP A 36 17.74 -2.37 -5.22
C ASP A 36 18.36 -3.77 -5.24
N ARG A 37 18.28 -4.47 -4.14
CA ARG A 37 18.58 -5.90 -4.07
C ARG A 37 17.76 -6.49 -2.94
N ARG A 38 17.70 -7.78 -2.88
CA ARG A 38 16.88 -8.42 -1.85
C ARG A 38 17.48 -8.24 -0.47
N TYR A 39 16.61 -8.02 0.49
CA TYR A 39 16.94 -8.15 1.89
C TYR A 39 16.37 -9.49 2.31
N ARG A 40 17.24 -10.47 2.50
CA ARG A 40 16.82 -11.85 2.73
C ARG A 40 15.97 -12.31 1.54
N HIS A 41 14.69 -12.57 1.74
CA HIS A 41 13.82 -13.01 0.66
C HIS A 41 13.02 -11.88 0.05
N ALA A 42 13.08 -10.69 0.63
CA ALA A 42 12.18 -9.61 0.24
C ALA A 42 12.83 -8.70 -0.80
N GLY A 43 12.19 -8.60 -1.95
CA GLY A 43 12.62 -7.67 -2.98
C GLY A 43 11.70 -6.47 -3.13
N HIS A 44 10.59 -6.47 -2.40
CA HIS A 44 9.58 -5.42 -2.52
C HIS A 44 8.87 -5.20 -1.20
N TYR A 45 8.24 -4.05 -1.10
CA TYR A 45 7.32 -3.78 0.00
C TYR A 45 6.05 -3.17 -0.56
N THR A 46 4.90 -3.68 -0.15
CA THR A 46 3.60 -3.15 -0.54
C THR A 46 2.98 -2.49 0.69
N GLY A 47 2.55 -1.25 0.56
CA GLY A 47 1.93 -0.53 1.67
C GLY A 47 0.70 0.22 1.22
N TRP A 48 -0.03 0.74 2.18
CA TRP A 48 -1.20 1.56 1.96
C TRP A 48 -1.10 2.79 2.84
N THR A 49 -1.49 3.94 2.31
CA THR A 49 -1.44 5.18 3.06
C THR A 49 -2.49 6.15 2.53
N THR A 50 -2.92 7.06 3.39
CA THR A 50 -3.75 8.17 2.93
C THR A 50 -2.91 9.38 2.55
N ASN A 51 -1.60 9.34 2.80
CA ASN A 51 -0.70 10.43 2.42
C ASN A 51 0.61 9.83 1.94
N LEU A 52 0.70 9.64 0.63
CA LEU A 52 1.84 8.96 0.04
C LEU A 52 3.15 9.71 0.28
N THR A 53 3.13 11.02 0.10
CA THR A 53 4.36 11.81 0.26
C THR A 53 4.93 11.65 1.68
N ASP A 54 4.08 11.84 2.69
CA ASP A 54 4.53 11.71 4.07
C ASP A 54 5.02 10.29 4.36
N ARG A 55 4.33 9.30 3.81
CA ARG A 55 4.70 7.91 4.05
C ARG A 55 6.04 7.57 3.44
N LEU A 56 6.32 8.08 2.25
CA LEU A 56 7.62 7.86 1.62
C LEU A 56 8.74 8.54 2.40
N VAL A 57 8.46 9.72 2.95
CA VAL A 57 9.43 10.38 3.82
C VAL A 57 9.70 9.52 5.05
N ASP A 58 8.64 8.99 5.67
CA ASP A 58 8.79 8.11 6.83
C ASP A 58 9.69 6.93 6.50
N HIS A 59 9.47 6.31 5.35
CA HIS A 59 10.32 5.19 4.94
C HIS A 59 11.76 5.63 4.78
N HIS A 60 11.96 6.80 4.16
CA HIS A 60 13.31 7.29 3.89
C HIS A 60 14.09 7.55 5.16
N ILE A 61 13.43 8.05 6.20
CA ILE A 61 14.11 8.36 7.45
C ILE A 61 14.08 7.21 8.45
N GLY A 62 13.61 6.04 8.02
CA GLY A 62 13.65 4.85 8.85
C GLY A 62 12.50 4.70 9.82
N ARG A 63 11.45 5.50 9.67
CA ARG A 63 10.29 5.46 10.57
C ARG A 63 9.08 4.77 9.97
N GLY A 64 9.22 4.24 8.77
CA GLY A 64 8.10 3.57 8.13
C GLY A 64 8.02 2.12 8.54
N ALA A 65 7.69 1.27 7.58
CA ALA A 65 7.58 -0.15 7.86
C ALA A 65 8.92 -0.73 8.28
N ARG A 66 8.85 -1.70 9.17
CA ARG A 66 10.06 -2.30 9.69
C ARG A 66 10.91 -2.93 8.59
N LEU A 67 10.27 -3.63 7.65
CA LEU A 67 11.01 -4.25 6.56
C LEU A 67 11.86 -3.21 5.80
N VAL A 68 11.26 -2.07 5.50
CA VAL A 68 11.97 -1.03 4.78
C VAL A 68 13.11 -0.48 5.63
N ALA A 69 12.86 -0.27 6.92
CA ALA A 69 13.86 0.27 7.82
C ALA A 69 15.06 -0.67 7.93
N VAL A 70 14.82 -1.97 8.09
CA VAL A 70 15.96 -2.91 8.24
C VAL A 70 16.70 -3.09 6.92
N ALA A 71 15.99 -3.01 5.79
CA ALA A 71 16.67 -3.09 4.49
C ALA A 71 17.59 -1.87 4.32
N GLN A 72 17.11 -0.68 4.66
CA GLN A 72 17.94 0.51 4.58
C GLN A 72 19.14 0.43 5.51
N ALA A 73 18.93 -0.07 6.72
CA ALA A 73 20.02 -0.23 7.67
C ALA A 73 21.07 -1.20 7.13
N ALA A 74 20.65 -2.12 6.28
CA ALA A 74 21.59 -3.05 5.63
C ALA A 74 22.19 -2.48 4.35
N GLY A 75 21.96 -1.21 4.08
CA GLY A 75 22.54 -0.54 2.92
C GLY A 75 21.76 -0.75 1.62
N ILE A 76 20.51 -1.19 1.72
CA ILE A 76 19.71 -1.45 0.53
C ILE A 76 18.77 -0.27 0.29
N GLY A 77 18.91 0.35 -0.88
CA GLY A 77 18.01 1.43 -1.27
C GLY A 77 16.73 0.89 -1.85
N TRP A 78 15.76 1.78 -2.03
CA TRP A 78 14.49 1.40 -2.62
C TRP A 78 13.99 2.52 -3.51
N ARG A 79 13.10 2.18 -4.42
CA ARG A 79 12.47 3.13 -5.32
C ARG A 79 10.98 2.87 -5.36
N LEU A 80 10.20 3.92 -5.53
CA LEU A 80 8.77 3.78 -5.72
C LEU A 80 8.54 3.22 -7.12
N ALA A 81 7.95 2.04 -7.21
CA ALA A 81 7.81 1.35 -8.48
C ALA A 81 6.43 1.52 -9.09
N ARG A 82 5.39 1.57 -8.25
CA ARG A 82 4.04 1.60 -8.76
C ARG A 82 3.09 2.09 -7.67
N ILE A 83 2.00 2.73 -8.08
CA ILE A 83 0.95 3.14 -7.15
C ILE A 83 -0.41 2.74 -7.70
N TRP A 84 -1.34 2.53 -6.79
CA TRP A 84 -2.75 2.29 -7.07
C TRP A 84 -3.53 3.30 -6.22
N PRO A 85 -3.90 4.46 -6.78
CA PRO A 85 -4.62 5.45 -6.01
C PRO A 85 -6.09 5.12 -5.87
N GLY A 86 -6.73 5.68 -4.85
CA GLY A 86 -8.17 5.54 -4.70
C GLY A 86 -8.63 4.17 -4.28
N VAL A 87 -7.83 3.46 -3.49
CA VAL A 87 -8.15 2.10 -3.08
C VAL A 87 -8.18 1.99 -1.56
N THR A 88 -8.76 0.92 -1.07
CA THR A 88 -8.89 0.70 0.36
C THR A 88 -7.74 -0.14 0.89
N ARG A 89 -7.63 -0.18 2.20
CA ARG A 89 -6.66 -1.06 2.84
C ARG A 89 -6.95 -2.53 2.54
N SER A 90 -8.20 -2.87 2.31
CA SER A 90 -8.55 -4.24 1.91
C SER A 90 -7.92 -4.62 0.58
N PHE A 91 -7.81 -3.65 -0.33
CA PHE A 91 -7.14 -3.87 -1.60
C PHE A 91 -5.68 -4.23 -1.37
N GLU A 92 -5.01 -3.51 -0.46
CA GLU A 92 -3.62 -3.81 -0.13
C GLU A 92 -3.49 -5.22 0.42
N ARG A 93 -4.37 -5.60 1.33
CA ARG A 93 -4.31 -6.93 1.91
C ARG A 93 -4.52 -8.01 0.87
N ALA A 94 -5.42 -7.75 -0.08
CA ALA A 94 -5.66 -8.70 -1.16
C ALA A 94 -4.43 -8.87 -2.04
N LEU A 95 -3.76 -7.77 -2.37
CA LEU A 95 -2.53 -7.87 -3.15
C LEU A 95 -1.46 -8.67 -2.42
N LYS A 96 -1.33 -8.43 -1.13
CA LYS A 96 -0.33 -9.16 -0.35
C LYS A 96 -0.62 -10.66 -0.31
N ARG A 97 -1.89 -11.02 -0.20
CA ARG A 97 -2.27 -12.44 -0.20
C ARG A 97 -1.97 -13.10 -1.53
N GLN A 98 -2.09 -12.35 -2.61
CA GLN A 98 -1.81 -12.91 -3.94
C GLN A 98 -0.34 -13.17 -4.16
N GLY A 99 0.53 -12.43 -3.49
CA GLY A 99 1.95 -12.52 -3.74
C GLY A 99 2.29 -11.98 -5.12
N GLY A 100 3.47 -12.31 -5.61
CA GLY A 100 3.85 -11.96 -6.96
C GLY A 100 4.14 -10.50 -7.20
N ALA A 101 4.68 -9.81 -6.18
CA ALA A 101 4.98 -8.38 -6.31
C ALA A 101 5.90 -8.09 -7.50
N ALA A 102 6.82 -8.98 -7.78
CA ALA A 102 7.77 -8.75 -8.89
C ALA A 102 7.05 -8.64 -10.23
N ARG A 103 5.95 -9.36 -10.41
CA ARG A 103 5.21 -9.28 -11.66
C ARG A 103 4.46 -7.96 -11.81
N ARG A 104 4.16 -7.32 -10.69
CA ARG A 104 3.47 -6.03 -10.71
C ARG A 104 4.45 -4.87 -10.75
N CYS A 105 5.74 -5.16 -10.62
CA CYS A 105 6.77 -4.14 -10.52
C CYS A 105 7.36 -3.84 -11.89
N PRO A 106 7.16 -2.62 -12.40
CA PRO A 106 7.73 -2.28 -13.71
C PRO A 106 9.25 -2.20 -13.66
N LEU A 107 9.84 -2.05 -12.48
CA LEU A 107 11.30 -1.93 -12.37
C LEU A 107 12.00 -3.27 -12.39
N CYS A 108 11.28 -4.36 -12.20
CA CYS A 108 11.89 -5.69 -12.24
C CYS A 108 12.14 -6.17 -13.65
N GLY A 109 11.50 -5.56 -14.65
CA GLY A 109 11.66 -6.02 -16.02
C GLY A 109 11.07 -7.38 -16.29
N ILE A 110 10.23 -7.88 -15.40
CA ILE A 110 9.61 -9.17 -15.59
C ILE A 110 8.37 -9.01 -16.43
N GLN A 111 8.32 -9.67 -17.57
CA GLN A 111 7.14 -9.60 -18.41
C GLN A 111 6.02 -10.39 -17.78
N PRO A 112 4.79 -9.91 -17.92
CA PRO A 112 3.66 -10.72 -17.51
C PRO A 112 3.73 -12.04 -18.25
N ARG A 113 3.52 -13.15 -17.56
CA ARG A 113 3.55 -14.38 -18.21
C ARG A 113 2.44 -14.45 -19.16
N PRO A 114 2.70 -14.71 -20.34
CA PRO A 114 1.64 -14.94 -21.26
C PRO A 114 1.09 -16.19 -20.79
N HIS A 115 0.31 -16.49 -20.74
CA HIS A 115 -0.08 -17.62 -20.35
C HIS A 115 0.66 -18.64 -20.70
N ARG A 116 1.14 -18.87 -20.49
CA ARG A 116 2.00 -19.75 -20.68
C ARG A 116 1.64 -20.82 -21.00
N ARG A 117 1.47 -20.69 -21.40
CA ARG A 117 1.40 -21.27 -21.70
C ARG A 117 1.54 -22.05 -21.55
N ALA A 118 0.96 -21.98 -21.82
CA ALA A 118 1.10 -22.64 -21.64
C ALA A 118 1.92 -23.30 -21.82
N GLY A 119 2.08 -23.57 -21.87
CA GLY A 119 2.96 -24.24 -21.95
C GLY A 119 3.92 -24.08 -22.50
N ALA A 120 3.96 -23.59 -22.77
CA ALA A 120 4.93 -23.39 -23.30
C ALA A 120 5.95 -23.64 -22.67
N ARG A 121 6.24 -23.94 -22.55
CA ARG A 121 7.11 -24.08 -22.13
C ARG A 121 7.52 -24.62 -22.14
#